data_740e8ac99528b0b5b6ae66643fa7a74c
#
_entry.id   740e8ac99528b0b5b6ae66643fa7a74c
#
_cell.length_a   1.000
_cell.length_b   1.000
_cell.length_c   1.000
_cell.angle_alpha   90.00
_cell.angle_beta   90.00
_cell.angle_gamma   90.00
#
_symmetry.space_group_name_H-M   'P 1'
#
loop_
_entity.id
_entity.type
_entity.pdbx_description
1 polymer ?
#
loop_
_entity_poly.entity_id
_entity_poly.type
_entity_poly.pdbx_seq_one_letter_code
_entity_poly.pdbx_strand_id
1 'polypeptide(L)'
;MWFDSHCHLKIFSDREDLENVISRATDSQVLKMITVGTSLKDWRLYANLVEKYGDQSDYTVGLHPSYVGSFWENELRTLYDYWLMDRAPVALGEIGLDFFRLPKDKRLAEEVVDFQKEAFRTQLEIASVLKMPVIIHSRNAFRECVKIIDESDFDWNKVVFHCFSESTKEIMEINHRNGWVSFTGILTYKANEHLREALRATDLDRLMLETDSPYLAPIPKRGKEN
;
A
#
# COMPACT_ATOMS: atom_id res chain seq x y z
N MET A 1 -1.50 12.21 -18.91
CA MET A 1 -2.48 12.09 -17.82
C MET A 1 -2.10 10.84 -17.02
N TRP A 2 -1.86 10.99 -15.71
CA TRP A 2 -1.37 9.93 -14.85
C TRP A 2 -2.27 9.80 -13.62
N PHE A 3 -2.32 8.58 -13.07
CA PHE A 3 -2.88 8.30 -11.75
C PHE A 3 -1.76 7.73 -10.89
N ASP A 4 -1.57 8.28 -9.70
CA ASP A 4 -0.67 7.76 -8.69
C ASP A 4 -1.44 6.81 -7.79
N SER A 5 -1.18 5.52 -7.90
CA SER A 5 -1.96 4.51 -7.16
C SER A 5 -1.54 4.36 -5.69
N HIS A 6 -0.45 5.02 -5.26
CA HIS A 6 0.02 4.94 -3.88
C HIS A 6 0.94 6.08 -3.49
N CYS A 7 0.51 6.91 -2.55
CA CYS A 7 1.32 7.97 -1.93
C CYS A 7 0.92 8.16 -0.45
N HIS A 8 1.72 8.93 0.31
CA HIS A 8 1.51 9.22 1.73
C HIS A 8 1.43 10.74 1.98
N LEU A 9 0.26 11.32 1.78
CA LEU A 9 0.05 12.77 1.86
C LEU A 9 0.15 13.35 3.28
N LYS A 10 0.06 12.51 4.33
CA LYS A 10 0.17 12.95 5.72
C LYS A 10 1.44 13.74 6.00
N ILE A 11 2.57 13.30 5.47
CA ILE A 11 3.87 13.95 5.71
C ILE A 11 3.89 15.38 5.19
N PHE A 12 3.26 15.62 4.04
CA PHE A 12 3.13 16.96 3.47
C PHE A 12 2.10 17.81 4.22
N SER A 13 1.03 17.20 4.69
CA SER A 13 0.03 17.86 5.53
C SER A 13 0.65 18.31 6.86
N ASP A 14 1.44 17.46 7.51
CA ASP A 14 2.12 17.77 8.78
C ASP A 14 3.15 18.92 8.63
N ARG A 15 3.63 19.19 7.41
CA ARG A 15 4.57 20.27 7.07
C ARG A 15 3.91 21.51 6.47
N GLU A 16 2.59 21.54 6.38
CA GLU A 16 1.83 22.63 5.76
C GLU A 16 2.18 22.86 4.26
N ASP A 17 2.68 21.82 3.56
CA ASP A 17 3.09 21.87 2.14
C ASP A 17 2.13 21.15 1.20
N LEU A 18 1.02 20.62 1.70
CA LEU A 18 0.11 19.77 0.95
C LEU A 18 -0.47 20.46 -0.31
N GLU A 19 -0.87 21.73 -0.21
CA GLU A 19 -1.42 22.47 -1.34
C GLU A 19 -0.41 22.62 -2.49
N ASN A 20 0.85 22.90 -2.14
CA ASN A 20 1.92 22.97 -3.12
C ASN A 20 2.19 21.60 -3.78
N VAL A 21 2.13 20.51 -3.00
CA VAL A 21 2.31 19.15 -3.54
C VAL A 21 1.21 18.81 -4.54
N ILE A 22 -0.05 19.05 -4.19
CA ILE A 22 -1.20 18.81 -5.07
C ILE A 22 -1.11 19.67 -6.33
N SER A 23 -0.72 20.95 -6.22
CA SER A 23 -0.52 21.82 -7.36
C SER A 23 0.58 21.29 -8.30
N ARG A 24 1.75 20.93 -7.75
CA ARG A 24 2.85 20.36 -8.55
C ARG A 24 2.46 19.02 -9.23
N ALA A 25 1.69 18.18 -8.55
CA ALA A 25 1.17 16.95 -9.14
C ALA A 25 0.26 17.26 -10.34
N THR A 26 -0.66 18.20 -10.17
CA THR A 26 -1.58 18.65 -11.25
C THR A 26 -0.80 19.23 -12.43
N ASP A 27 0.18 20.11 -12.18
CA ASP A 27 1.04 20.71 -13.20
C ASP A 27 1.85 19.64 -13.96
N SER A 28 2.18 18.53 -13.27
CA SER A 28 2.84 17.35 -13.84
C SER A 28 1.88 16.36 -14.49
N GLN A 29 0.58 16.73 -14.65
CA GLN A 29 -0.46 15.88 -15.22
C GLN A 29 -0.79 14.62 -14.39
N VAL A 30 -0.48 14.60 -13.11
CA VAL A 30 -1.02 13.62 -12.17
C VAL A 30 -2.39 14.14 -11.74
N LEU A 31 -3.43 13.58 -12.32
CA LEU A 31 -4.81 14.10 -12.14
C LEU A 31 -5.47 13.53 -10.90
N LYS A 32 -5.06 12.35 -10.49
CA LYS A 32 -5.61 11.71 -9.31
C LYS A 32 -4.54 10.87 -8.59
N MET A 33 -4.65 10.81 -7.28
CA MET A 33 -3.75 10.03 -6.43
C MET A 33 -4.55 9.30 -5.36
N ILE A 34 -4.04 8.17 -4.90
CA ILE A 34 -4.58 7.44 -3.76
C ILE A 34 -3.63 7.65 -2.58
N THR A 35 -4.11 8.34 -1.53
CA THR A 35 -3.35 8.45 -0.29
C THR A 35 -3.64 7.26 0.61
N VAL A 36 -2.59 6.50 0.95
CA VAL A 36 -2.74 5.18 1.55
C VAL A 36 -2.60 5.22 3.05
N GLY A 37 -3.67 4.78 3.74
CA GLY A 37 -3.75 4.74 5.19
C GLY A 37 -2.85 3.67 5.79
N THR A 38 -2.16 3.99 6.88
CA THR A 38 -1.25 3.07 7.57
C THR A 38 -1.61 2.85 9.04
N SER A 39 -2.36 3.77 9.63
CA SER A 39 -2.73 3.73 11.05
C SER A 39 -3.90 4.68 11.34
N LEU A 40 -4.51 4.53 12.51
CA LEU A 40 -5.57 5.45 13.00
C LEU A 40 -5.19 6.93 12.89
N LYS A 41 -3.88 7.25 12.96
CA LYS A 41 -3.39 8.63 12.92
C LYS A 41 -3.57 9.30 11.56
N ASP A 42 -3.57 8.52 10.49
CA ASP A 42 -3.70 9.03 9.12
C ASP A 42 -5.09 8.80 8.52
N TRP A 43 -5.82 7.76 8.92
CA TRP A 43 -7.15 7.46 8.37
C TRP A 43 -8.11 8.66 8.47
N ARG A 44 -8.20 9.27 9.66
CA ARG A 44 -9.08 10.44 9.89
C ARG A 44 -8.63 11.65 9.07
N LEU A 45 -7.32 11.87 9.00
CA LEU A 45 -6.74 12.94 8.19
C LEU A 45 -7.12 12.76 6.72
N TYR A 46 -6.99 11.55 6.18
CA TYR A 46 -7.26 11.28 4.78
C TYR A 46 -8.75 11.36 4.44
N ALA A 47 -9.63 10.90 5.33
CA ALA A 47 -11.06 11.11 5.18
C ALA A 47 -11.40 12.59 5.04
N ASN A 48 -10.87 13.45 5.92
CA ASN A 48 -11.09 14.90 5.84
C ASN A 48 -10.40 15.53 4.61
N LEU A 49 -9.27 14.99 4.17
CA LEU A 49 -8.54 15.48 3.01
C LEU A 49 -9.33 15.29 1.71
N VAL A 50 -9.95 14.14 1.54
CA VAL A 50 -10.73 13.86 0.33
C VAL A 50 -12.07 14.62 0.29
N GLU A 51 -12.56 15.15 1.39
CA GLU A 51 -13.67 16.09 1.38
C GLU A 51 -13.27 17.39 0.67
N LYS A 52 -12.03 17.86 0.87
CA LYS A 52 -11.50 19.08 0.24
C LYS A 52 -10.96 18.83 -1.17
N TYR A 53 -10.28 17.71 -1.42
CA TYR A 53 -9.54 17.42 -2.64
C TYR A 53 -10.05 16.17 -3.39
N GLY A 54 -11.31 15.80 -3.21
CA GLY A 54 -11.84 14.54 -3.71
C GLY A 54 -11.89 14.36 -5.23
N ASP A 55 -11.71 15.41 -6.00
CA ASP A 55 -11.54 15.30 -7.45
C ASP A 55 -10.12 14.86 -7.81
N GLN A 56 -9.13 15.14 -6.94
CA GLN A 56 -7.71 14.87 -7.14
C GLN A 56 -7.17 13.73 -6.25
N SER A 57 -7.93 13.33 -5.21
CA SER A 57 -7.48 12.29 -4.29
C SER A 57 -8.61 11.38 -3.84
N ASP A 58 -8.29 10.10 -3.75
CA ASP A 58 -9.02 9.10 -2.96
C ASP A 58 -8.13 8.64 -1.81
N TYR A 59 -8.68 7.83 -0.90
CA TYR A 59 -7.91 7.31 0.22
C TYR A 59 -8.23 5.85 0.52
N THR A 60 -7.35 5.23 1.30
CA THR A 60 -7.55 3.91 1.86
C THR A 60 -7.44 3.93 3.37
N VAL A 61 -7.92 2.90 4.02
CA VAL A 61 -7.70 2.63 5.43
C VAL A 61 -7.19 1.21 5.61
N GLY A 62 -6.19 1.05 6.47
CA GLY A 62 -5.58 -0.23 6.78
C GLY A 62 -4.50 -0.07 7.85
N LEU A 63 -4.29 -1.09 8.64
CA LEU A 63 -3.24 -1.12 9.66
C LEU A 63 -2.00 -1.77 9.07
N HIS A 64 -1.02 -0.93 8.74
CA HIS A 64 0.26 -1.34 8.18
C HIS A 64 1.04 -2.21 9.17
N PRO A 65 1.74 -3.27 8.74
CA PRO A 65 2.45 -4.19 9.61
C PRO A 65 3.43 -3.52 10.60
N SER A 66 4.05 -2.40 10.23
CA SER A 66 4.94 -1.66 11.15
C SER A 66 4.21 -0.97 12.31
N TYR A 67 2.90 -0.86 12.28
CA TYR A 67 2.06 -0.27 13.33
C TYR A 67 1.24 -1.30 14.08
N VAL A 68 1.28 -2.57 13.68
CA VAL A 68 0.63 -3.66 14.39
C VAL A 68 1.33 -3.89 15.73
N GLY A 69 0.64 -3.63 16.82
CA GLY A 69 1.10 -3.84 18.20
C GLY A 69 0.07 -4.61 19.01
N SER A 70 0.27 -4.77 20.31
CA SER A 70 -0.58 -5.55 21.21
C SER A 70 -2.06 -5.12 21.26
N PHE A 71 -2.42 -3.94 20.74
CA PHE A 71 -3.78 -3.41 20.73
C PHE A 71 -4.41 -3.36 19.32
N TRP A 72 -3.82 -4.02 18.35
CA TRP A 72 -4.23 -3.97 16.95
C TRP A 72 -5.71 -4.31 16.72
N GLU A 73 -6.28 -5.25 17.49
CA GLU A 73 -7.70 -5.62 17.38
C GLU A 73 -8.64 -4.43 17.67
N ASN A 74 -8.27 -3.61 18.66
CA ASN A 74 -9.06 -2.43 19.02
C ASN A 74 -9.00 -1.37 17.92
N GLU A 75 -7.86 -1.23 17.27
CA GLU A 75 -7.69 -0.30 16.16
C GLU A 75 -8.54 -0.74 14.96
N LEU A 76 -8.56 -2.03 14.63
CA LEU A 76 -9.36 -2.55 13.51
C LEU A 76 -10.87 -2.45 13.70
N ARG A 77 -11.37 -2.39 14.93
CA ARG A 77 -12.81 -2.22 15.20
C ARG A 77 -13.37 -0.92 14.63
N THR A 78 -12.54 0.11 14.48
CA THR A 78 -12.95 1.41 13.95
C THR A 78 -12.95 1.48 12.43
N LEU A 79 -12.42 0.46 11.74
CA LEU A 79 -12.32 0.45 10.27
C LEU A 79 -13.68 0.61 9.59
N TYR A 80 -14.70 -0.09 10.07
CA TYR A 80 -16.04 -0.07 9.46
C TYR A 80 -16.67 1.33 9.41
N ASP A 81 -16.34 2.21 10.37
CA ASP A 81 -16.90 3.55 10.45
C ASP A 81 -16.57 4.38 9.21
N TYR A 82 -15.41 4.13 8.59
CA TYR A 82 -14.98 4.86 7.40
C TYR A 82 -15.80 4.51 6.16
N TRP A 83 -16.36 3.30 6.05
CA TRP A 83 -17.27 2.94 4.95
C TRP A 83 -18.69 3.47 5.11
N LEU A 84 -18.99 4.07 6.27
CA LEU A 84 -20.25 4.76 6.53
C LEU A 84 -20.17 6.27 6.24
N MET A 85 -19.00 6.79 5.88
CA MET A 85 -18.80 8.20 5.51
C MET A 85 -19.29 8.48 4.10
N ASP A 86 -19.61 9.74 3.80
CA ASP A 86 -20.07 10.18 2.47
C ASP A 86 -19.07 9.86 1.36
N ARG A 87 -17.76 9.96 1.67
CA ARG A 87 -16.69 9.50 0.82
C ARG A 87 -15.99 8.32 1.49
N ALA A 88 -16.39 7.13 1.10
CA ALA A 88 -15.80 5.91 1.61
C ALA A 88 -14.40 5.66 1.04
N PRO A 89 -13.53 4.90 1.76
CA PRO A 89 -12.25 4.45 1.23
C PRO A 89 -12.42 3.61 -0.04
N VAL A 90 -11.48 3.73 -0.99
CA VAL A 90 -11.53 2.97 -2.25
C VAL A 90 -10.92 1.57 -2.14
N ALA A 91 -10.17 1.29 -1.08
CA ALA A 91 -9.55 0.00 -0.80
C ALA A 91 -9.28 -0.15 0.71
N LEU A 92 -9.05 -1.38 1.17
CA LEU A 92 -8.48 -1.66 2.47
C LEU A 92 -6.97 -1.85 2.31
N GLY A 93 -6.20 -0.94 2.87
CA GLY A 93 -4.75 -0.88 2.74
C GLY A 93 -4.16 0.39 3.38
N GLU A 94 -2.92 0.33 3.76
CA GLU A 94 -1.89 -0.65 3.47
C GLU A 94 -1.87 -1.75 4.54
N ILE A 95 -1.92 -3.01 4.13
CA ILE A 95 -1.96 -4.18 5.01
C ILE A 95 -0.91 -5.21 4.57
N GLY A 96 -0.62 -6.21 5.37
CA GLY A 96 0.32 -7.26 4.98
C GLY A 96 1.41 -7.51 6.01
N LEU A 97 2.65 -7.77 5.54
CA LEU A 97 3.74 -8.23 6.38
C LEU A 97 5.05 -7.48 6.09
N ASP A 98 5.78 -7.08 7.16
CA ASP A 98 7.14 -6.53 7.07
C ASP A 98 8.08 -7.31 8.01
N PHE A 99 8.88 -8.21 7.44
CA PHE A 99 9.89 -8.97 8.20
C PHE A 99 11.28 -8.33 8.15
N PHE A 100 11.43 -7.19 7.51
CA PHE A 100 12.68 -6.44 7.47
C PHE A 100 12.92 -5.63 8.76
N ARG A 101 11.85 -5.15 9.40
CA ARG A 101 11.91 -4.25 10.56
C ARG A 101 11.63 -4.96 11.88
N LEU A 102 11.84 -6.27 11.95
CA LEU A 102 11.60 -7.03 13.18
C LEU A 102 12.59 -6.65 14.30
N PRO A 103 12.16 -6.75 15.57
CA PRO A 103 13.03 -6.61 16.73
C PRO A 103 14.26 -7.54 16.66
N LYS A 104 15.38 -7.13 17.24
CA LYS A 104 16.58 -7.97 17.32
C LYS A 104 16.42 -9.12 18.32
N ASP A 105 15.61 -8.94 19.35
CA ASP A 105 15.26 -10.01 20.27
C ASP A 105 14.36 -11.01 19.57
N LYS A 106 14.77 -12.27 19.57
CA LYS A 106 14.12 -13.34 18.80
C LYS A 106 12.69 -13.60 19.28
N ARG A 107 12.45 -13.58 20.59
CA ARG A 107 11.12 -13.83 21.15
C ARG A 107 10.15 -12.69 20.79
N LEU A 108 10.61 -11.44 20.91
CA LEU A 108 9.81 -10.29 20.49
C LEU A 108 9.58 -10.27 18.98
N ALA A 109 10.54 -10.72 18.18
CA ALA A 109 10.38 -10.83 16.74
C ALA A 109 9.31 -11.88 16.37
N GLU A 110 9.29 -13.03 17.01
CA GLU A 110 8.27 -14.07 16.84
C GLU A 110 6.86 -13.52 17.21
N GLU A 111 6.74 -12.85 18.35
CA GLU A 111 5.48 -12.22 18.79
C GLU A 111 4.98 -11.17 17.79
N VAL A 112 5.86 -10.30 17.27
CA VAL A 112 5.51 -9.28 16.25
C VAL A 112 5.07 -9.94 14.95
N VAL A 113 5.74 -11.02 14.52
CA VAL A 113 5.35 -11.78 13.33
C VAL A 113 3.95 -12.36 13.49
N ASP A 114 3.64 -12.94 14.65
CA ASP A 114 2.31 -13.51 14.91
C ASP A 114 1.23 -12.43 14.91
N PHE A 115 1.47 -11.28 15.56
CA PHE A 115 0.54 -10.14 15.50
C PHE A 115 0.32 -9.64 14.08
N GLN A 116 1.37 -9.48 13.27
CA GLN A 116 1.24 -9.06 11.87
C GLN A 116 0.38 -10.05 11.07
N LYS A 117 0.60 -11.35 11.23
CA LYS A 117 -0.15 -12.39 10.53
C LYS A 117 -1.63 -12.38 10.91
N GLU A 118 -1.95 -12.30 12.21
CA GLU A 118 -3.33 -12.27 12.68
C GLU A 118 -4.04 -10.98 12.23
N ALA A 119 -3.39 -9.82 12.37
CA ALA A 119 -3.93 -8.56 11.88
C ALA A 119 -4.15 -8.57 10.37
N PHE A 120 -3.26 -9.22 9.60
CA PHE A 120 -3.42 -9.34 8.15
C PHE A 120 -4.61 -10.24 7.79
N ARG A 121 -4.77 -11.42 8.42
CA ARG A 121 -5.94 -12.30 8.22
C ARG A 121 -7.24 -11.57 8.52
N THR A 122 -7.31 -10.92 9.68
CA THR A 122 -8.51 -10.16 10.08
C THR A 122 -8.85 -9.06 9.08
N GLN A 123 -7.85 -8.37 8.55
CA GLN A 123 -8.08 -7.33 7.56
C GLN A 123 -8.53 -7.89 6.20
N LEU A 124 -8.05 -9.07 5.79
CA LEU A 124 -8.57 -9.76 4.60
C LEU A 124 -10.04 -10.18 4.80
N GLU A 125 -10.41 -10.67 5.98
CA GLU A 125 -11.81 -11.00 6.31
C GLU A 125 -12.70 -9.75 6.22
N ILE A 126 -12.26 -8.62 6.81
CA ILE A 126 -12.98 -7.34 6.72
C ILE A 126 -13.15 -6.92 5.26
N ALA A 127 -12.07 -6.95 4.46
CA ALA A 127 -12.11 -6.59 3.05
C ALA A 127 -13.04 -7.50 2.24
N SER A 128 -13.08 -8.79 2.56
CA SER A 128 -14.00 -9.76 1.94
C SER A 128 -15.46 -9.41 2.22
N VAL A 129 -15.80 -9.12 3.49
CA VAL A 129 -17.16 -8.69 3.89
C VAL A 129 -17.58 -7.39 3.20
N LEU A 130 -16.66 -6.42 3.12
CA LEU A 130 -16.87 -5.14 2.46
C LEU A 130 -16.80 -5.23 0.93
N LYS A 131 -16.35 -6.35 0.38
CA LYS A 131 -16.08 -6.58 -1.05
C LYS A 131 -15.10 -5.58 -1.66
N MET A 132 -14.16 -5.10 -0.86
CA MET A 132 -13.17 -4.10 -1.25
C MET A 132 -11.87 -4.72 -1.76
N PRO A 133 -11.14 -4.06 -2.66
CA PRO A 133 -9.77 -4.45 -2.99
C PRO A 133 -8.83 -4.20 -1.81
N VAL A 134 -7.69 -4.89 -1.82
CA VAL A 134 -6.66 -4.76 -0.78
C VAL A 134 -5.33 -4.32 -1.38
N ILE A 135 -4.61 -3.44 -0.68
CA ILE A 135 -3.25 -2.99 -1.02
C ILE A 135 -2.28 -3.66 -0.05
N ILE A 136 -1.41 -4.51 -0.60
CA ILE A 136 -0.52 -5.39 0.16
C ILE A 136 0.88 -4.81 0.24
N HIS A 137 1.33 -4.55 1.46
CA HIS A 137 2.72 -4.36 1.82
C HIS A 137 3.39 -5.73 2.00
N SER A 138 4.50 -5.92 1.30
CA SER A 138 5.27 -7.17 1.43
C SER A 138 6.76 -6.86 1.43
N ARG A 139 7.41 -6.99 2.59
CA ARG A 139 8.85 -6.76 2.70
C ARG A 139 9.55 -7.92 3.39
N ASN A 140 10.38 -8.66 2.65
CA ASN A 140 10.95 -9.94 3.08
C ASN A 140 9.88 -10.97 3.49
N ALA A 141 8.66 -10.88 2.95
CA ALA A 141 7.50 -11.62 3.42
C ALA A 141 6.60 -12.16 2.29
N PHE A 142 7.01 -12.03 1.03
CA PHE A 142 6.17 -12.35 -0.13
C PHE A 142 5.49 -13.71 -0.03
N ARG A 143 6.25 -14.77 0.26
CA ARG A 143 5.73 -16.12 0.37
C ARG A 143 4.66 -16.28 1.43
N GLU A 144 4.85 -15.62 2.57
CA GLU A 144 3.90 -15.68 3.67
C GLU A 144 2.65 -14.84 3.35
N CYS A 145 2.79 -13.69 2.67
CA CYS A 145 1.64 -12.92 2.18
C CYS A 145 0.79 -13.75 1.22
N VAL A 146 1.41 -14.38 0.19
CA VAL A 146 0.71 -15.22 -0.77
C VAL A 146 -0.01 -16.38 -0.07
N LYS A 147 0.68 -17.07 0.86
CA LYS A 147 0.10 -18.15 1.62
C LYS A 147 -1.16 -17.73 2.41
N ILE A 148 -1.08 -16.61 3.12
CA ILE A 148 -2.22 -16.12 3.92
C ILE A 148 -3.39 -15.71 3.02
N ILE A 149 -3.12 -15.08 1.87
CA ILE A 149 -4.17 -14.72 0.91
C ILE A 149 -4.83 -15.98 0.34
N ASP A 150 -4.05 -16.99 -0.05
CA ASP A 150 -4.57 -18.27 -0.55
C ASP A 150 -5.39 -19.00 0.53
N GLU A 151 -4.93 -19.01 1.79
CA GLU A 151 -5.63 -19.63 2.94
C GLU A 151 -6.94 -18.92 3.30
N SER A 152 -7.05 -17.61 3.02
CA SER A 152 -8.26 -16.82 3.30
C SER A 152 -9.31 -16.88 2.21
N ASP A 153 -9.06 -17.59 1.09
CA ASP A 153 -9.94 -17.68 -0.09
C ASP A 153 -10.34 -16.28 -0.62
N PHE A 154 -9.43 -15.30 -0.48
CA PHE A 154 -9.67 -13.94 -0.93
C PHE A 154 -9.57 -13.83 -2.46
N ASP A 155 -10.45 -13.03 -3.07
CA ASP A 155 -10.48 -12.83 -4.53
C ASP A 155 -9.20 -12.12 -5.02
N TRP A 156 -8.31 -12.86 -5.66
CA TRP A 156 -7.06 -12.36 -6.20
C TRP A 156 -7.22 -11.22 -7.22
N ASN A 157 -8.35 -11.11 -7.90
CA ASN A 157 -8.64 -9.97 -8.78
C ASN A 157 -8.70 -8.64 -8.03
N LYS A 158 -8.76 -8.68 -6.71
CA LYS A 158 -8.82 -7.52 -5.81
C LYS A 158 -7.55 -7.34 -4.98
N VAL A 159 -6.50 -8.11 -5.25
CA VAL A 159 -5.22 -8.03 -4.53
C VAL A 159 -4.24 -7.20 -5.33
N VAL A 160 -3.68 -6.16 -4.71
CA VAL A 160 -2.63 -5.30 -5.28
C VAL A 160 -1.37 -5.41 -4.42
N PHE A 161 -0.30 -6.00 -4.94
CA PHE A 161 1.02 -5.89 -4.32
C PHE A 161 1.65 -4.56 -4.71
N HIS A 162 1.69 -3.61 -3.75
CA HIS A 162 2.28 -2.31 -4.00
C HIS A 162 3.81 -2.34 -3.91
N CYS A 163 4.45 -1.36 -4.54
CA CYS A 163 5.91 -1.18 -4.53
C CYS A 163 6.67 -2.49 -4.76
N PHE A 164 6.24 -3.24 -5.78
CA PHE A 164 6.78 -4.57 -6.04
C PHE A 164 8.31 -4.55 -6.13
N SER A 165 8.95 -5.40 -5.33
CA SER A 165 10.42 -5.41 -5.16
C SER A 165 11.05 -6.80 -5.32
N GLU A 166 10.26 -7.80 -5.70
CA GLU A 166 10.70 -9.18 -5.89
C GLU A 166 11.17 -9.44 -7.34
N SER A 167 11.30 -10.69 -7.74
CA SER A 167 11.77 -11.10 -9.06
C SER A 167 10.67 -11.49 -10.03
N THR A 168 11.05 -11.81 -11.27
CA THR A 168 10.16 -12.36 -12.30
C THR A 168 9.39 -13.61 -11.83
N LYS A 169 10.00 -14.43 -10.97
CA LYS A 169 9.35 -15.62 -10.45
C LYS A 169 8.11 -15.28 -9.64
N GLU A 170 8.20 -14.29 -8.78
CA GLU A 170 7.09 -13.84 -7.94
C GLU A 170 6.01 -13.13 -8.77
N ILE A 171 6.40 -12.37 -9.81
CA ILE A 171 5.44 -11.81 -10.78
C ILE A 171 4.62 -12.91 -11.44
N MET A 172 5.25 -13.99 -11.89
CA MET A 172 4.52 -15.10 -12.52
C MET A 172 3.52 -15.77 -11.56
N GLU A 173 3.83 -15.81 -10.27
CA GLU A 173 2.91 -16.30 -9.25
C GLU A 173 1.68 -15.39 -9.07
N ILE A 174 1.88 -14.06 -9.12
CA ILE A 174 0.79 -13.08 -9.06
C ILE A 174 -0.05 -13.13 -10.34
N ASN A 175 0.58 -13.12 -11.52
CA ASN A 175 -0.12 -13.21 -12.82
C ASN A 175 -1.00 -14.46 -12.90
N HIS A 176 -0.49 -15.62 -12.44
CA HIS A 176 -1.25 -16.88 -12.44
C HIS A 176 -2.53 -16.81 -11.59
N ARG A 177 -2.52 -15.98 -10.56
CA ARG A 177 -3.65 -15.72 -9.66
C ARG A 177 -4.55 -14.56 -10.12
N ASN A 178 -4.22 -13.88 -11.21
CA ASN A 178 -4.86 -12.64 -11.67
C ASN A 178 -4.75 -11.47 -10.67
N GLY A 179 -3.71 -11.42 -9.84
CA GLY A 179 -3.43 -10.29 -8.95
C GLY A 179 -2.85 -9.10 -9.69
N TRP A 180 -2.78 -7.97 -9.02
CA TRP A 180 -2.25 -6.70 -9.51
C TRP A 180 -0.91 -6.39 -8.84
N VAL A 181 -0.08 -5.62 -9.54
CA VAL A 181 1.17 -5.10 -9.00
C VAL A 181 1.33 -3.64 -9.35
N SER A 182 2.01 -2.89 -8.48
CA SER A 182 2.46 -1.54 -8.81
C SER A 182 3.97 -1.40 -8.72
N PHE A 183 4.51 -0.49 -9.51
CA PHE A 183 5.93 -0.19 -9.55
C PHE A 183 6.19 1.30 -9.30
N THR A 184 7.28 1.57 -8.60
CA THR A 184 7.72 2.92 -8.20
C THR A 184 8.95 3.39 -8.98
N GLY A 185 9.43 4.57 -8.65
CA GLY A 185 10.68 5.14 -9.17
C GLY A 185 11.94 4.28 -8.98
N ILE A 186 11.90 3.24 -8.10
CA ILE A 186 13.02 2.32 -7.91
C ILE A 186 13.40 1.53 -9.18
N LEU A 187 12.51 1.41 -10.15
CA LEU A 187 12.81 0.84 -11.48
C LEU A 187 13.98 1.54 -12.15
N THR A 188 14.17 2.83 -11.90
CA THR A 188 15.22 3.64 -12.49
C THR A 188 16.61 3.42 -11.87
N TYR A 189 16.68 2.72 -10.72
CA TYR A 189 17.95 2.50 -10.03
C TYR A 189 18.80 1.45 -10.77
N LYS A 190 20.10 1.74 -10.94
CA LYS A 190 21.00 0.86 -11.71
C LYS A 190 21.02 -0.58 -11.21
N ALA A 191 21.01 -0.78 -9.89
CA ALA A 191 21.07 -2.11 -9.28
C ALA A 191 19.79 -2.94 -9.47
N ASN A 192 18.70 -2.35 -9.94
CA ASN A 192 17.36 -2.96 -9.97
C ASN A 192 17.01 -3.52 -11.36
N GLU A 193 17.97 -4.16 -12.07
CA GLU A 193 17.68 -4.82 -13.36
C GLU A 193 16.61 -5.92 -13.18
N HIS A 194 16.71 -6.69 -12.11
CA HIS A 194 15.71 -7.73 -11.81
C HIS A 194 14.27 -7.19 -11.73
N LEU A 195 14.07 -5.95 -11.26
CA LEU A 195 12.73 -5.32 -11.25
C LEU A 195 12.27 -4.91 -12.65
N ARG A 196 13.19 -4.50 -13.52
CA ARG A 196 12.87 -4.22 -14.92
C ARG A 196 12.53 -5.48 -15.69
N GLU A 197 13.17 -6.61 -15.35
CA GLU A 197 12.81 -7.93 -15.87
C GLU A 197 11.43 -8.36 -15.35
N ALA A 198 11.16 -8.17 -14.06
CA ALA A 198 9.85 -8.43 -13.47
C ALA A 198 8.76 -7.59 -14.14
N LEU A 199 8.99 -6.29 -14.36
CA LEU A 199 8.07 -5.42 -15.08
C LEU A 199 7.76 -5.94 -16.51
N ARG A 200 8.79 -6.41 -17.25
CA ARG A 200 8.58 -6.98 -18.60
C ARG A 200 7.73 -8.26 -18.60
N ALA A 201 7.73 -8.97 -17.49
CA ALA A 201 6.96 -10.20 -17.32
C ALA A 201 5.56 -9.97 -16.72
N THR A 202 5.28 -8.73 -16.30
CA THR A 202 3.97 -8.37 -15.74
C THR A 202 2.91 -8.31 -16.84
N ASP A 203 1.73 -8.81 -16.55
CA ASP A 203 0.55 -8.60 -17.38
C ASP A 203 0.18 -7.10 -17.37
N LEU A 204 0.18 -6.48 -18.55
CA LEU A 204 -0.08 -5.03 -18.68
C LEU A 204 -1.49 -4.62 -18.21
N ASP A 205 -2.45 -5.54 -18.29
CA ASP A 205 -3.81 -5.30 -17.81
C ASP A 205 -3.91 -5.36 -16.26
N ARG A 206 -2.82 -5.73 -15.59
CA ARG A 206 -2.70 -5.88 -14.14
C ARG A 206 -1.57 -5.03 -13.53
N LEU A 207 -1.12 -4.03 -14.28
CA LEU A 207 -0.03 -3.14 -13.91
C LEU A 207 -0.56 -1.78 -13.44
N MET A 208 -0.05 -1.31 -12.32
CA MET A 208 -0.23 0.06 -11.83
C MET A 208 1.12 0.78 -11.71
N LEU A 209 1.06 2.11 -11.72
CA LEU A 209 2.21 2.98 -11.44
C LEU A 209 1.91 3.82 -10.21
N GLU A 210 2.94 4.03 -9.41
CA GLU A 210 2.86 4.81 -8.18
C GLU A 210 4.15 5.56 -7.91
N THR A 211 4.07 6.55 -7.02
CA THR A 211 5.26 7.25 -6.52
C THR A 211 5.81 6.65 -5.24
N ASP A 212 4.96 6.19 -4.34
CA ASP A 212 5.25 5.95 -2.92
C ASP A 212 5.79 7.23 -2.24
N SER A 213 5.32 8.39 -2.74
CA SER A 213 5.74 9.72 -2.27
C SER A 213 5.42 9.87 -0.76
N PRO A 214 6.35 10.47 0.01
CA PRO A 214 7.55 11.22 -0.34
C PRO A 214 8.81 10.36 -0.54
N TYR A 215 8.68 9.05 -0.58
CA TYR A 215 9.78 8.11 -0.67
C TYR A 215 10.15 7.80 -2.14
N LEU A 216 11.23 7.05 -2.33
CA LEU A 216 11.60 6.33 -3.54
C LEU A 216 11.75 7.19 -4.82
N ALA A 217 12.15 8.47 -4.69
CA ALA A 217 12.35 9.35 -5.84
C ALA A 217 13.22 8.69 -6.94
N PRO A 218 12.79 8.76 -8.22
CA PRO A 218 13.52 8.17 -9.34
C PRO A 218 14.85 8.87 -9.60
N ILE A 219 15.73 8.26 -10.40
CA ILE A 219 16.92 8.92 -10.95
C ILE A 219 16.45 10.05 -11.89
N PRO A 220 17.06 11.24 -11.85
CA PRO A 220 18.28 11.62 -11.11
C PRO A 220 18.04 12.16 -9.69
N LYS A 221 16.82 12.09 -9.18
CA LYS A 221 16.42 12.69 -7.89
C LYS A 221 16.54 11.73 -6.69
N ARG A 222 17.10 10.53 -6.89
CA ARG A 222 17.29 9.55 -5.80
C ARG A 222 17.92 10.19 -4.56
N GLY A 223 17.32 9.91 -3.39
CA GLY A 223 17.76 10.45 -2.10
C GLY A 223 17.21 11.84 -1.78
N LYS A 224 16.37 12.39 -2.66
CA LYS A 224 15.54 13.57 -2.40
C LYS A 224 14.10 13.14 -2.10
N GLU A 225 13.28 14.08 -1.68
CA GLU A 225 11.86 13.90 -1.57
C GLU A 225 11.24 13.71 -2.97
N ASN A 226 10.35 12.75 -3.08
CA ASN A 226 9.65 12.42 -4.32
C ASN A 226 8.41 13.31 -4.49
#